data_c005706ab001180d9ec599e35926537a
#
_entry.id   c005706ab001180d9ec599e35926537a
#
_cell.length_a   1.000
_cell.length_b   1.000
_cell.length_c   1.000
_cell.angle_alpha   90.00
_cell.angle_beta   90.00
_cell.angle_gamma   90.00
#
_symmetry.space_group_name_H-M   'P 1'
#
loop_
_entity.id
_entity.type
_entity.pdbx_description
1 polymer ?
#
loop_
_entity_poly.entity_id
_entity_poly.type
_entity_poly.pdbx_seq_one_letter_code
_entity_poly.pdbx_strand_id
1 'polypeptide(L)'
;VTVRLLTITDDYYGMSGRDVELARRISAAARGLGLAGDPFAVQSFIVIPGAPVAAEVMPFWRAVLGYEPRADSPDEDLVDPHSRGPGFWFETMNEPRPGGGGAIHVAIWVPHEQAEARIAAALAAGGRMVRDEFAPAWWTLADPAGNEADIATVMSRD
;
A
#
# COMPACT_ATOMS: atom_id res chain seq x y z
N VAL A 1 -11.39 -15.57 -8.19
CA VAL A 1 -10.21 -15.24 -9.01
C VAL A 1 -9.93 -13.75 -8.84
N THR A 2 -8.71 -13.40 -8.48
CA THR A 2 -8.24 -12.00 -8.44
C THR A 2 -7.35 -11.78 -9.67
N VAL A 3 -7.58 -10.68 -10.37
CA VAL A 3 -6.74 -10.25 -11.49
C VAL A 3 -6.15 -8.89 -11.14
N ARG A 4 -4.83 -8.81 -11.08
CA ARG A 4 -4.11 -7.55 -10.92
C ARG A 4 -3.71 -7.05 -12.31
N LEU A 5 -4.10 -5.84 -12.64
CA LEU A 5 -3.77 -5.19 -13.91
C LEU A 5 -2.75 -4.09 -13.64
N LEU A 6 -1.62 -4.18 -14.30
CA LEU A 6 -0.48 -3.29 -14.10
C LEU A 6 0.35 -3.22 -15.37
N THR A 7 0.64 -2.02 -15.83
CA THR A 7 1.59 -1.75 -16.91
C THR A 7 2.94 -1.41 -16.28
N ILE A 8 3.98 -2.11 -16.71
CA ILE A 8 5.37 -1.87 -16.30
C ILE A 8 6.18 -1.62 -17.56
N THR A 9 6.87 -0.49 -17.61
CA THR A 9 7.87 -0.13 -18.61
C THR A 9 9.13 0.39 -17.90
N ASP A 10 10.18 0.72 -18.61
CA ASP A 10 11.44 1.22 -18.04
C ASP A 10 11.26 2.53 -17.25
N ASP A 11 10.23 3.30 -17.56
CA ASP A 11 9.93 4.62 -16.98
C ASP A 11 8.52 4.75 -16.38
N TYR A 12 7.75 3.66 -16.30
CA TYR A 12 6.39 3.69 -15.81
C TYR A 12 6.01 2.43 -15.03
N TYR A 13 5.43 2.64 -13.86
CA TYR A 13 4.86 1.58 -13.04
C TYR A 13 3.47 2.03 -12.55
N GLY A 14 2.41 1.53 -13.16
CA GLY A 14 1.07 1.97 -12.79
C GLY A 14 -0.03 1.41 -13.68
N MET A 15 -1.23 1.95 -13.57
CA MET A 15 -2.38 1.54 -14.37
C MET A 15 -2.45 2.41 -15.63
N SER A 16 -2.45 1.78 -16.80
CA SER A 16 -2.57 2.42 -18.10
C SER A 16 -3.97 2.29 -18.71
N GLY A 17 -4.21 2.98 -19.82
CA GLY A 17 -5.44 2.82 -20.59
C GLY A 17 -5.67 1.38 -21.10
N ARG A 18 -4.60 0.62 -21.35
CA ARG A 18 -4.69 -0.80 -21.72
C ARG A 18 -5.24 -1.66 -20.59
N ASP A 19 -4.84 -1.37 -19.36
CA ASP A 19 -5.32 -2.09 -18.17
C ASP A 19 -6.80 -1.84 -17.94
N VAL A 20 -7.25 -0.59 -18.12
CA VAL A 20 -8.66 -0.21 -18.03
C VAL A 20 -9.50 -0.93 -19.09
N GLU A 21 -9.02 -1.00 -20.33
CA GLU A 21 -9.72 -1.70 -21.40
C GLU A 21 -9.78 -3.21 -21.12
N LEU A 22 -8.68 -3.80 -20.66
CA LEU A 22 -8.65 -5.22 -20.27
C LEU A 22 -9.60 -5.49 -19.09
N ALA A 23 -9.66 -4.58 -18.10
CA ALA A 23 -10.61 -4.69 -16.99
C ALA A 23 -12.07 -4.72 -17.46
N ARG A 24 -12.43 -3.86 -18.45
CA ARG A 24 -13.77 -3.84 -19.05
C ARG A 24 -14.10 -5.17 -19.73
N ARG A 25 -13.16 -5.72 -20.48
CA ARG A 25 -13.32 -7.01 -21.18
C ARG A 25 -13.48 -8.18 -20.20
N ILE A 26 -12.64 -8.22 -19.15
CA ILE A 26 -12.73 -9.23 -18.10
C ILE A 26 -14.08 -9.14 -17.38
N SER A 27 -14.53 -7.93 -17.03
CA SER A 27 -15.82 -7.71 -16.38
C SER A 27 -17.01 -8.13 -17.26
N ALA A 28 -16.93 -7.89 -18.58
CA ALA A 28 -17.94 -8.33 -19.51
C ALA A 28 -18.00 -9.87 -19.62
N ALA A 29 -16.84 -10.52 -19.72
CA ALA A 29 -16.75 -11.98 -19.75
C ALA A 29 -17.27 -12.62 -18.45
N ALA A 30 -16.91 -12.06 -17.29
CA ALA A 30 -17.39 -12.53 -15.98
C ALA A 30 -18.92 -12.47 -15.88
N ARG A 31 -19.53 -11.35 -16.29
CA ARG A 31 -20.99 -11.23 -16.34
C ARG A 31 -21.64 -12.24 -17.27
N GLY A 32 -21.03 -12.49 -18.43
CA GLY A 32 -21.50 -13.52 -19.36
C GLY A 32 -21.47 -14.92 -18.77
N LEU A 33 -20.60 -15.18 -17.81
CA LEU A 33 -20.49 -16.44 -17.06
C LEU A 33 -21.34 -16.45 -15.77
N GLY A 34 -22.14 -15.43 -15.51
CA GLY A 34 -22.95 -15.32 -14.29
C GLY A 34 -22.13 -15.03 -13.02
N LEU A 35 -20.88 -14.56 -13.15
CA LEU A 35 -20.03 -14.19 -12.01
C LEU A 35 -20.28 -12.74 -11.60
N ALA A 36 -20.39 -12.50 -10.30
CA ALA A 36 -20.47 -11.16 -9.70
C ALA A 36 -19.10 -10.77 -9.13
N GLY A 37 -18.73 -9.49 -9.29
CA GLY A 37 -17.59 -8.92 -8.62
C GLY A 37 -17.87 -8.67 -7.14
N ASP A 38 -16.87 -8.89 -6.29
CA ASP A 38 -16.90 -8.50 -4.89
C ASP A 38 -15.78 -7.45 -4.64
N PRO A 39 -16.10 -6.14 -4.74
CA PRO A 39 -15.12 -5.09 -4.52
C PRO A 39 -14.66 -5.03 -3.06
N PHE A 40 -15.43 -5.57 -2.13
CA PHE A 40 -15.09 -5.57 -0.70
C PHE A 40 -14.06 -6.66 -0.33
N ALA A 41 -13.85 -7.64 -1.19
CA ALA A 41 -12.79 -8.64 -1.02
C ALA A 41 -11.41 -8.15 -1.48
N VAL A 42 -11.33 -6.96 -2.11
CA VAL A 42 -10.07 -6.40 -2.60
C VAL A 42 -9.31 -5.71 -1.47
N GLN A 43 -8.08 -6.14 -1.23
CA GLN A 43 -7.15 -5.51 -0.30
C GLN A 43 -5.73 -5.56 -0.87
N SER A 44 -4.99 -4.49 -0.67
CA SER A 44 -3.57 -4.40 -0.98
C SER A 44 -2.87 -3.71 0.20
N PHE A 45 -1.59 -3.99 0.40
CA PHE A 45 -0.79 -3.28 1.39
C PHE A 45 0.62 -3.01 0.87
N ILE A 46 1.27 -2.00 1.45
CA ILE A 46 2.65 -1.62 1.22
C ILE A 46 3.34 -1.55 2.58
N VAL A 47 4.62 -1.90 2.63
CA VAL A 47 5.44 -1.75 3.83
C VAL A 47 6.25 -0.47 3.71
N ILE A 48 6.28 0.34 4.76
CA ILE A 48 6.93 1.64 4.76
C ILE A 48 8.02 1.68 5.83
N PRO A 49 9.27 1.27 5.50
CA PRO A 49 10.40 1.48 6.37
C PRO A 49 10.74 2.96 6.48
N GLY A 50 10.79 3.49 7.69
CA GLY A 50 11.27 4.85 7.94
C GLY A 50 12.75 4.84 8.28
N ALA A 51 13.53 5.74 7.66
CA ALA A 51 14.94 5.94 7.96
C ALA A 51 15.32 7.42 7.76
N PRO A 52 16.34 7.95 8.46
CA PRO A 52 16.85 9.30 8.19
C PRO A 52 17.33 9.46 6.74
N VAL A 53 17.89 8.40 6.16
CA VAL A 53 18.33 8.36 4.76
C VAL A 53 17.89 7.04 4.15
N ALA A 54 16.92 7.06 3.23
CA ALA A 54 16.40 5.87 2.55
C ALA A 54 17.50 5.07 1.83
N ALA A 55 18.47 5.76 1.19
CA ALA A 55 19.57 5.14 0.48
C ALA A 55 20.50 4.28 1.37
N GLU A 56 20.52 4.48 2.68
CA GLU A 56 21.32 3.68 3.61
C GLU A 56 20.67 2.34 3.96
N VAL A 57 19.34 2.27 3.98
CA VAL A 57 18.59 1.07 4.39
C VAL A 57 18.06 0.25 3.21
N MET A 58 17.77 0.90 2.10
CA MET A 58 17.18 0.28 0.92
C MET A 58 18.03 -0.87 0.34
N PRO A 59 19.39 -0.79 0.26
CA PRO A 59 20.20 -1.90 -0.22
C PRO A 59 20.07 -3.17 0.63
N PHE A 60 19.92 -3.03 1.95
CA PHE A 60 19.66 -4.15 2.85
C PHE A 60 18.33 -4.83 2.53
N TRP A 61 17.24 -4.04 2.43
CA TRP A 61 15.92 -4.55 2.12
C TRP A 61 15.85 -5.21 0.74
N ARG A 62 16.53 -4.59 -0.27
CA ARG A 62 16.68 -5.18 -1.60
C ARG A 62 17.33 -6.56 -1.55
N ALA A 63 18.43 -6.70 -0.80
CA ALA A 63 19.17 -7.95 -0.68
C ALA A 63 18.36 -9.02 0.06
N VAL A 64 17.73 -8.68 1.18
CA VAL A 64 16.94 -9.60 2.00
C VAL A 64 15.71 -10.12 1.26
N LEU A 65 15.00 -9.21 0.58
CA LEU A 65 13.74 -9.54 -0.10
C LEU A 65 13.93 -10.11 -1.52
N GLY A 66 15.09 -9.87 -2.14
CA GLY A 66 15.30 -10.15 -3.55
C GLY A 66 14.42 -9.27 -4.44
N TYR A 67 14.12 -8.06 -3.99
CA TYR A 67 13.31 -7.08 -4.70
C TYR A 67 14.18 -6.20 -5.61
N GLU A 68 13.52 -5.52 -6.52
CA GLU A 68 14.14 -4.58 -7.44
C GLU A 68 13.60 -3.16 -7.24
N PRO A 69 14.40 -2.11 -7.53
CA PRO A 69 13.90 -0.75 -7.56
C PRO A 69 12.71 -0.62 -8.52
N ARG A 70 11.70 0.14 -8.11
CA ARG A 70 10.56 0.44 -8.97
C ARG A 70 10.99 1.42 -10.06
N ALA A 71 10.67 1.13 -11.32
CA ALA A 71 11.22 1.85 -12.48
C ALA A 71 10.97 3.37 -12.45
N ASP A 72 9.79 3.81 -11.98
CA ASP A 72 9.39 5.22 -11.89
C ASP A 72 9.80 5.93 -10.59
N SER A 73 10.30 5.17 -9.59
CA SER A 73 10.75 5.69 -8.30
C SER A 73 11.89 4.82 -7.72
N PRO A 74 13.05 4.76 -8.41
CA PRO A 74 14.11 3.80 -8.09
C PRO A 74 14.86 4.09 -6.78
N ASP A 75 14.76 5.31 -6.26
CA ASP A 75 15.47 5.76 -5.06
C ASP A 75 14.65 5.62 -3.78
N GLU A 76 13.33 5.32 -3.90
CA GLU A 76 12.40 5.28 -2.77
C GLU A 76 11.58 4.00 -2.69
N ASP A 77 11.45 3.23 -3.80
CA ASP A 77 10.55 2.10 -3.88
C ASP A 77 11.25 0.81 -4.29
N LEU A 78 10.88 -0.29 -3.61
CA LEU A 78 11.20 -1.65 -4.02
C LEU A 78 9.94 -2.45 -4.33
N VAL A 79 10.00 -3.25 -5.37
CA VAL A 79 8.90 -4.14 -5.79
C VAL A 79 9.39 -5.57 -5.99
N ASP A 80 8.54 -6.53 -5.69
CA ASP A 80 8.81 -7.92 -6.02
C ASP A 80 8.67 -8.11 -7.55
N PRO A 81 9.75 -8.48 -8.27
CA PRO A 81 9.70 -8.69 -9.71
C PRO A 81 8.73 -9.82 -10.11
N HIS A 82 8.34 -10.67 -9.17
CA HIS A 82 7.38 -11.75 -9.37
C HIS A 82 5.98 -11.46 -8.78
N SER A 83 5.76 -10.25 -8.25
CA SER A 83 4.47 -9.81 -7.66
C SER A 83 3.91 -10.76 -6.59
N ARG A 84 4.76 -11.40 -5.78
CA ARG A 84 4.39 -12.33 -4.71
C ARG A 84 4.17 -11.64 -3.37
N GLY A 85 4.88 -10.52 -3.14
CA GLY A 85 4.85 -9.75 -1.91
C GLY A 85 4.42 -8.30 -2.09
N PRO A 86 4.26 -7.55 -0.98
CA PRO A 86 3.91 -6.13 -1.01
C PRO A 86 5.07 -5.29 -1.55
N GLY A 87 4.76 -4.13 -2.11
CA GLY A 87 5.76 -3.10 -2.37
C GLY A 87 6.32 -2.53 -1.07
N PHE A 88 7.53 -1.99 -1.14
CA PHE A 88 8.17 -1.23 -0.08
C PHE A 88 8.39 0.20 -0.58
N TRP A 89 7.96 1.18 0.21
CA TRP A 89 8.26 2.59 0.01
C TRP A 89 9.04 3.12 1.20
N PHE A 90 10.22 3.70 0.97
CA PHE A 90 11.12 4.16 2.03
C PHE A 90 10.85 5.63 2.35
N GLU A 91 10.28 5.86 3.53
CA GLU A 91 9.96 7.21 4.00
C GLU A 91 11.16 7.84 4.71
N THR A 92 11.50 9.09 4.34
CA THR A 92 12.51 9.86 5.06
C THR A 92 11.94 10.34 6.40
N MET A 93 12.62 9.99 7.50
CA MET A 93 12.28 10.42 8.86
C MET A 93 13.32 11.40 9.37
N ASN A 94 12.89 12.56 9.85
CA ASN A 94 13.81 13.58 10.39
C ASN A 94 14.42 13.17 11.73
N GLU A 95 13.71 12.38 12.54
CA GLU A 95 14.15 11.90 13.86
C GLU A 95 13.68 10.48 14.11
N PRO A 96 14.45 9.67 14.88
CA PRO A 96 13.99 8.38 15.35
C PRO A 96 12.72 8.55 16.19
N ARG A 97 11.74 7.65 16.03
CA ARG A 97 10.49 7.71 16.81
C ARG A 97 10.79 7.53 18.31
N PRO A 98 10.29 8.41 19.19
CA PRO A 98 10.43 8.22 20.62
C PRO A 98 9.75 6.93 21.08
N GLY A 99 10.44 6.14 21.90
CA GLY A 99 9.87 4.93 22.51
C GLY A 99 10.13 3.61 21.76
N GLY A 100 10.98 3.63 20.73
CA GLY A 100 11.46 2.40 20.07
C GLY A 100 10.42 1.70 19.22
N GLY A 101 9.33 2.37 18.87
CA GLY A 101 8.44 1.91 17.81
C GLY A 101 9.27 1.72 16.54
N GLY A 102 9.13 0.57 15.88
CA GLY A 102 9.95 0.19 14.74
C GLY A 102 10.02 1.27 13.67
N ALA A 103 11.12 1.33 12.95
CA ALA A 103 11.27 2.20 11.77
C ALA A 103 10.39 1.76 10.58
N ILE A 104 9.49 0.82 10.80
CA ILE A 104 8.59 0.26 9.78
C ILE A 104 7.15 0.45 10.21
N HIS A 105 6.30 0.93 9.30
CA HIS A 105 4.86 0.81 9.44
C HIS A 105 4.23 0.22 8.17
N VAL A 106 2.99 -0.23 8.28
CA VAL A 106 2.28 -0.92 7.20
C VAL A 106 1.12 -0.06 6.72
N ALA A 107 1.00 0.15 5.41
CA ALA A 107 -0.17 0.78 4.82
C ALA A 107 -1.07 -0.26 4.16
N ILE A 108 -2.36 -0.26 4.52
CA ILE A 108 -3.39 -1.13 3.97
C ILE A 108 -4.36 -0.30 3.15
N TRP A 109 -4.48 -0.62 1.88
CA TRP A 109 -5.41 0.02 0.97
C TRP A 109 -6.75 -0.68 0.98
N VAL A 110 -7.80 0.05 1.31
CA VAL A 110 -9.17 -0.47 1.35
C VAL A 110 -10.10 0.36 0.45
N PRO A 111 -11.24 -0.19 -0.01
CA PRO A 111 -12.31 0.61 -0.60
C PRO A 111 -12.73 1.72 0.37
N HIS A 112 -12.99 2.92 -0.16
CA HIS A 112 -13.32 4.09 0.66
C HIS A 112 -14.49 3.83 1.62
N GLU A 113 -15.51 3.12 1.16
CA GLU A 113 -16.69 2.75 1.93
C GLU A 113 -16.40 1.83 3.13
N GLN A 114 -15.22 1.19 3.14
CA GLN A 114 -14.76 0.33 4.23
C GLN A 114 -13.82 1.04 5.22
N ALA A 115 -13.30 2.20 4.89
CA ALA A 115 -12.26 2.86 5.69
C ALA A 115 -12.74 3.15 7.12
N GLU A 116 -13.90 3.78 7.28
CA GLU A 116 -14.45 4.11 8.60
C GLU A 116 -14.71 2.86 9.46
N ALA A 117 -15.28 1.80 8.88
CA ALA A 117 -15.53 0.55 9.59
C ALA A 117 -14.22 -0.14 10.00
N ARG A 118 -13.17 -0.08 9.14
CA ARG A 118 -11.85 -0.63 9.46
C ARG A 118 -11.17 0.16 10.58
N ILE A 119 -11.24 1.49 10.54
CA ILE A 119 -10.75 2.38 11.60
C ILE A 119 -11.45 2.09 12.92
N ALA A 120 -12.78 2.06 12.91
CA ALA A 120 -13.57 1.79 14.12
C ALA A 120 -13.20 0.42 14.72
N ALA A 121 -13.03 -0.61 13.91
CA ALA A 121 -12.62 -1.93 14.38
C ALA A 121 -11.21 -1.91 15.00
N ALA A 122 -10.25 -1.20 14.38
CA ALA A 122 -8.90 -1.07 14.90
C ALA A 122 -8.87 -0.32 16.26
N LEU A 123 -9.64 0.75 16.38
CA LEU A 123 -9.77 1.49 17.66
C LEU A 123 -10.42 0.64 18.75
N ALA A 124 -11.50 -0.10 18.43
CA ALA A 124 -12.16 -1.01 19.35
C ALA A 124 -11.24 -2.16 19.80
N ALA A 125 -10.27 -2.55 18.99
CA ALA A 125 -9.26 -3.56 19.31
C ALA A 125 -8.10 -3.02 20.18
N GLY A 126 -8.19 -1.79 20.70
CA GLY A 126 -7.18 -1.17 21.56
C GLY A 126 -6.19 -0.27 20.81
N GLY A 127 -6.39 -0.03 19.53
CA GLY A 127 -5.63 0.93 18.77
C GLY A 127 -5.94 2.38 19.16
N ARG A 128 -5.08 3.31 18.70
CA ARG A 128 -5.30 4.75 18.86
C ARG A 128 -5.09 5.47 17.53
N MET A 129 -5.83 6.56 17.30
CA MET A 129 -5.57 7.47 16.21
C MET A 129 -4.26 8.25 16.47
N VAL A 130 -3.38 8.28 15.50
CA VAL A 130 -2.13 9.04 15.53
C VAL A 130 -2.27 10.29 14.67
N ARG A 131 -2.85 10.14 13.46
CA ARG A 131 -2.93 11.21 12.47
C ARG A 131 -4.15 11.01 11.57
N ASP A 132 -4.89 12.08 11.29
CA ASP A 132 -6.06 12.09 10.39
C ASP A 132 -6.11 13.32 9.46
N GLU A 133 -5.08 14.18 9.51
CA GLU A 133 -5.02 15.39 8.68
C GLU A 133 -5.01 15.13 7.18
N PHE A 134 -4.69 13.92 6.76
CA PHE A 134 -4.67 13.51 5.35
C PHE A 134 -5.93 12.76 4.91
N ALA A 135 -6.95 12.68 5.78
CA ALA A 135 -8.22 12.07 5.41
C ALA A 135 -8.88 12.81 4.23
N PRO A 136 -9.54 12.13 3.30
CA PRO A 136 -9.79 10.70 3.22
C PRO A 136 -8.72 9.88 2.46
N ALA A 137 -7.54 10.45 2.17
CA ALA A 137 -6.46 9.72 1.50
C ALA A 137 -5.90 8.61 2.42
N TRP A 138 -5.60 8.93 3.69
CA TRP A 138 -5.24 7.94 4.71
C TRP A 138 -5.42 8.46 6.14
N TRP A 139 -5.48 7.54 7.07
CA TRP A 139 -5.46 7.72 8.52
C TRP A 139 -4.36 6.86 9.11
N THR A 140 -3.52 7.42 9.98
CA THR A 140 -2.49 6.68 10.69
C THR A 140 -2.99 6.28 12.08
N LEU A 141 -2.94 5.00 12.38
CA LEU A 141 -3.26 4.42 13.68
C LEU A 141 -2.02 3.77 14.28
N ALA A 142 -1.99 3.60 15.60
CA ALA A 142 -0.96 2.82 16.27
C ALA A 142 -1.57 1.78 17.18
N ASP A 143 -0.87 0.65 17.33
CA ASP A 143 -1.17 -0.37 18.33
C ASP A 143 -0.80 0.11 19.75
N PRO A 144 -1.14 -0.63 20.82
CA PRO A 144 -0.77 -0.28 22.20
C PRO A 144 0.75 -0.19 22.43
N ALA A 145 1.57 -0.83 21.62
CA ALA A 145 3.05 -0.78 21.68
C ALA A 145 3.65 0.38 20.87
N GLY A 146 2.83 1.08 20.06
CA GLY A 146 3.25 2.23 19.26
C GLY A 146 3.69 1.89 17.83
N ASN A 147 3.52 0.65 17.36
CA ASN A 147 3.74 0.35 15.94
C ASN A 147 2.59 0.93 15.11
N GLU A 148 2.92 1.59 14.01
CA GLU A 148 1.96 2.34 13.21
C GLU A 148 1.49 1.58 11.97
N ALA A 149 0.24 1.85 11.59
CA ALA A 149 -0.35 1.39 10.34
C ALA A 149 -1.25 2.48 9.75
N ASP A 150 -1.24 2.59 8.41
CA ASP A 150 -2.15 3.44 7.67
C ASP A 150 -3.34 2.64 7.13
N ILE A 151 -4.53 3.18 7.32
CA ILE A 151 -5.70 2.81 6.53
C ILE A 151 -5.80 3.82 5.40
N ALA A 152 -5.54 3.39 4.17
CA ALA A 152 -5.44 4.25 3.00
C ALA A 152 -6.56 3.99 1.98
N THR A 153 -6.94 5.02 1.22
CA THR A 153 -7.89 4.93 0.12
C THR A 153 -7.35 5.61 -1.14
N VAL A 154 -8.07 5.50 -2.25
CA VAL A 154 -7.72 6.19 -3.50
C VAL A 154 -8.24 7.63 -3.57
N MET A 155 -8.96 8.08 -2.53
CA MET A 155 -9.59 9.41 -2.52
C MET A 155 -8.55 10.52 -2.25
N SER A 156 -8.77 11.71 -2.85
CA SER A 156 -7.97 12.93 -2.61
C SER A 156 -6.45 12.74 -2.76
N ARG A 157 -6.04 12.07 -3.85
CA ARG A 157 -4.63 11.84 -4.20
C ARG A 157 -4.24 12.57 -5.48
N ASP A 158 -4.63 13.84 -5.56
CA ASP A 158 -4.23 14.74 -6.67
C ASP A 158 -2.80 15.22 -6.47
#